data_0a9c5bc1e33dc519afe7918194b9b906
#
_entry.id   0a9c5bc1e33dc519afe7918194b9b906
#
_cell.length_a   1.000
_cell.length_b   1.000
_cell.length_c   1.000
_cell.angle_alpha   90.00
_cell.angle_beta   90.00
_cell.angle_gamma   90.00
#
_symmetry.space_group_name_H-M   'P 1'
#
loop_
_entity.id
_entity.type
_entity.pdbx_description
1 polymer ?
#
loop_
_entity_poly.entity_id
_entity_poly.type
_entity_poly.pdbx_seq_one_letter_code
_entity_poly.pdbx_strand_id
1 'polypeptide(L)'
;IGVNLMGVAHGMRVFTPMMLDAAKKDPAYQGHIVNTASMAGLLNAPNMGIYGASKHAVVSMSETLYQDLRLVTDQISASVLCPYFVPTGISQSHRNRPQDSKPEKPTRSQLIGQAMSDKAVGSGKVTAAEVAQKVFDAMAADQFYIYSHPKSIAGVQVRLEDVLLGRNPTDPFAHKPELGEELKRALRAE
;
A
#
# COMPACT_ATOMS: atom_id res chain seq x y z
N ILE A 1 0.61 8.86 -9.59
CA ILE A 1 2.04 8.49 -9.60
C ILE A 1 2.84 9.51 -8.78
N GLY A 2 2.75 10.83 -9.07
CA GLY A 2 3.56 11.87 -8.44
C GLY A 2 3.61 11.79 -6.92
N VAL A 3 2.47 11.75 -6.23
CA VAL A 3 2.42 11.69 -4.76
C VAL A 3 2.77 10.26 -4.26
N ASN A 4 2.07 9.24 -4.75
CA ASN A 4 2.15 7.90 -4.17
C ASN A 4 3.48 7.18 -4.41
N LEU A 5 4.14 7.46 -5.53
CA LEU A 5 5.40 6.81 -5.91
C LEU A 5 6.57 7.80 -5.81
N MET A 6 6.50 8.90 -6.57
CA MET A 6 7.62 9.84 -6.61
C MET A 6 7.86 10.54 -5.26
N GLY A 7 6.80 10.80 -4.48
CA GLY A 7 6.95 11.34 -3.12
C GLY A 7 7.78 10.42 -2.22
N VAL A 8 7.54 9.11 -2.28
CA VAL A 8 8.32 8.11 -1.53
C VAL A 8 9.76 8.05 -2.06
N ALA A 9 9.95 7.99 -3.39
CA ALA A 9 11.27 7.97 -4.01
C ALA A 9 12.11 9.21 -3.64
N HIS A 10 11.48 10.39 -3.62
CA HIS A 10 12.14 11.63 -3.19
C HIS A 10 12.50 11.62 -1.70
N GLY A 11 11.61 11.09 -0.85
CA GLY A 11 11.91 10.91 0.58
C GLY A 11 13.13 10.01 0.78
N MET A 12 13.15 8.84 0.16
CA MET A 12 14.29 7.92 0.22
C MET A 12 15.58 8.60 -0.28
N ARG A 13 15.52 9.27 -1.43
CA ARG A 13 16.68 9.96 -2.01
C ARG A 13 17.27 11.04 -1.10
N VAL A 14 16.43 11.77 -0.37
CA VAL A 14 16.85 12.89 0.48
C VAL A 14 17.27 12.39 1.86
N PHE A 15 16.45 11.58 2.52
CA PHE A 15 16.67 11.24 3.92
C PHE A 15 17.68 10.12 4.13
N THR A 16 17.79 9.15 3.21
CA THR A 16 18.76 8.06 3.35
C THR A 16 20.21 8.56 3.47
N PRO A 17 20.72 9.43 2.58
CA PRO A 17 22.09 9.95 2.72
C PRO A 17 22.26 10.79 3.99
N MET A 18 21.25 11.57 4.41
CA MET A 18 21.32 12.36 5.66
C MET A 18 21.45 11.44 6.89
N MET A 19 20.71 10.35 6.92
CA MET A 19 20.77 9.35 8.01
C MET A 19 22.11 8.61 8.00
N LEU A 20 22.62 8.22 6.83
CA LEU A 20 23.94 7.60 6.69
C LEU A 20 25.06 8.53 7.18
N ASP A 21 24.97 9.82 6.89
CA ASP A 21 25.94 10.80 7.37
C ASP A 21 25.85 11.05 8.89
N ALA A 22 24.66 10.94 9.47
CA ALA A 22 24.46 10.97 10.92
C ALA A 22 25.08 9.73 11.59
N ALA A 23 24.83 8.54 11.03
CA ALA A 23 25.38 7.27 11.51
C ALA A 23 26.92 7.24 11.48
N LYS A 24 27.56 7.82 10.45
CA LYS A 24 29.02 7.95 10.38
C LYS A 24 29.60 8.82 11.49
N LYS A 25 28.84 9.82 11.97
CA LYS A 25 29.29 10.78 12.97
C LYS A 25 29.04 10.32 14.41
N ASP A 26 28.03 9.48 14.60
CA ASP A 26 27.62 9.00 15.90
C ASP A 26 27.42 7.46 15.88
N PRO A 27 28.32 6.69 16.50
CA PRO A 27 28.19 5.24 16.60
C PRO A 27 26.92 4.75 17.35
N ALA A 28 26.31 5.62 18.17
CA ALA A 28 25.09 5.30 18.90
C ALA A 28 23.81 5.67 18.11
N TYR A 29 23.95 6.33 16.96
CA TYR A 29 22.81 6.70 16.12
C TYR A 29 22.07 5.45 15.65
N GLN A 30 20.74 5.47 15.78
CA GLN A 30 19.85 4.46 15.23
C GLN A 30 18.79 5.15 14.38
N GLY A 31 18.62 4.71 13.15
CA GLY A 31 17.67 5.28 12.20
C GLY A 31 16.73 4.22 11.65
N HIS A 32 15.49 4.63 11.32
CA HIS A 32 14.53 3.73 10.70
C HIS A 32 13.69 4.48 9.66
N ILE A 33 13.58 3.92 8.47
CA ILE A 33 12.76 4.46 7.38
C ILE A 33 11.52 3.59 7.22
N VAL A 34 10.34 4.17 7.36
CA VAL A 34 9.07 3.46 7.14
C VAL A 34 8.36 4.04 5.92
N ASN A 35 8.26 3.27 4.85
CA ASN A 35 7.51 3.66 3.67
C ASN A 35 6.07 3.14 3.75
N THR A 36 5.09 3.99 3.43
CA THR A 36 3.68 3.58 3.43
C THR A 36 3.24 3.13 2.04
N ALA A 37 3.18 1.81 1.85
CA ALA A 37 2.58 1.18 0.68
C ALA A 37 1.05 1.00 0.86
N SER A 38 0.57 -0.21 0.72
CA SER A 38 -0.81 -0.68 0.93
C SER A 38 -0.84 -2.20 0.75
N MET A 39 -1.89 -2.87 1.19
CA MET A 39 -2.17 -4.24 0.72
C MET A 39 -2.34 -4.29 -0.81
N ALA A 40 -2.74 -3.19 -1.47
CA ALA A 40 -2.71 -3.05 -2.93
C ALA A 40 -1.29 -2.99 -3.53
N GLY A 41 -0.24 -3.01 -2.73
CA GLY A 41 1.15 -3.25 -3.15
C GLY A 41 1.53 -4.73 -3.18
N LEU A 42 0.66 -5.60 -2.67
CA LEU A 42 0.84 -7.05 -2.61
C LEU A 42 -0.31 -7.81 -3.28
N LEU A 43 -1.45 -7.14 -3.50
CA LEU A 43 -2.67 -7.68 -4.11
C LEU A 43 -3.09 -6.83 -5.30
N ASN A 44 -3.83 -7.43 -6.24
CA ASN A 44 -4.41 -6.73 -7.38
C ASN A 44 -5.95 -6.86 -7.32
N ALA A 45 -6.63 -5.74 -7.22
CA ALA A 45 -8.08 -5.68 -7.23
C ALA A 45 -8.58 -4.99 -8.50
N PRO A 46 -9.77 -5.35 -9.01
CA PRO A 46 -10.42 -4.61 -10.10
C PRO A 46 -10.53 -3.12 -9.81
N ASN A 47 -10.47 -2.29 -10.84
CA ASN A 47 -10.51 -0.82 -10.78
C ASN A 47 -9.36 -0.13 -10.04
N MET A 48 -8.31 -0.85 -9.64
CA MET A 48 -7.18 -0.30 -8.87
C MET A 48 -5.84 -0.35 -9.63
N GLY A 49 -5.84 -0.51 -10.96
CA GLY A 49 -4.62 -0.76 -11.75
C GLY A 49 -3.48 0.23 -11.47
N ILE A 50 -3.69 1.54 -11.67
CA ILE A 50 -2.65 2.56 -11.47
C ILE A 50 -2.30 2.74 -9.98
N TYR A 51 -3.28 2.66 -9.08
CA TYR A 51 -3.03 2.68 -7.64
C TYR A 51 -2.21 1.46 -7.22
N GLY A 52 -2.62 0.26 -7.61
CA GLY A 52 -1.90 -0.98 -7.35
C GLY A 52 -0.47 -0.93 -7.88
N ALA A 53 -0.26 -0.51 -9.14
CA ALA A 53 1.08 -0.35 -9.71
C ALA A 53 1.95 0.60 -8.88
N SER A 54 1.42 1.75 -8.44
CA SER A 54 2.16 2.68 -7.58
C SER A 54 2.55 2.07 -6.24
N LYS A 55 1.67 1.27 -5.63
CA LYS A 55 1.92 0.65 -4.31
C LYS A 55 2.83 -0.59 -4.40
N HIS A 56 2.77 -1.37 -5.48
CA HIS A 56 3.75 -2.42 -5.78
C HIS A 56 5.16 -1.83 -5.96
N ALA A 57 5.27 -0.70 -6.66
CA ALA A 57 6.54 -0.01 -6.81
C ALA A 57 7.12 0.48 -5.46
N VAL A 58 6.27 0.98 -4.54
CA VAL A 58 6.72 1.36 -3.18
C VAL A 58 7.21 0.14 -2.40
N VAL A 59 6.53 -1.01 -2.49
CA VAL A 59 7.01 -2.25 -1.85
C VAL A 59 8.38 -2.62 -2.40
N SER A 60 8.51 -2.74 -3.73
CA SER A 60 9.77 -3.11 -4.39
C SER A 60 10.93 -2.17 -4.04
N MET A 61 10.71 -0.83 -4.08
CA MET A 61 11.74 0.12 -3.67
C MET A 61 12.12 0.00 -2.20
N SER A 62 11.16 -0.32 -1.33
CA SER A 62 11.42 -0.50 0.10
C SER A 62 12.22 -1.78 0.38
N GLU A 63 11.93 -2.87 -0.33
CA GLU A 63 12.70 -4.12 -0.26
C GLU A 63 14.14 -3.88 -0.70
N THR A 64 14.34 -3.17 -1.82
CA THR A 64 15.69 -2.81 -2.30
C THR A 64 16.40 -1.93 -1.29
N LEU A 65 15.76 -0.89 -0.75
CA LEU A 65 16.35 -0.03 0.27
C LEU A 65 16.79 -0.82 1.51
N TYR A 66 15.95 -1.75 1.99
CA TYR A 66 16.30 -2.60 3.13
C TYR A 66 17.57 -3.40 2.87
N GLN A 67 17.67 -4.02 1.69
CA GLN A 67 18.84 -4.80 1.31
C GLN A 67 20.09 -3.92 1.13
N ASP A 68 19.95 -2.78 0.46
CA ASP A 68 21.06 -1.84 0.25
C ASP A 68 21.61 -1.30 1.58
N LEU A 69 20.73 -0.97 2.54
CA LEU A 69 21.14 -0.53 3.88
C LEU A 69 21.94 -1.61 4.60
N ARG A 70 21.53 -2.87 4.56
CA ARG A 70 22.24 -4.01 5.15
C ARG A 70 23.65 -4.22 4.59
N LEU A 71 23.94 -3.74 3.38
CA LEU A 71 25.27 -3.80 2.80
C LEU A 71 26.21 -2.71 3.32
N VAL A 72 25.68 -1.61 3.85
CA VAL A 72 26.48 -0.42 4.15
C VAL A 72 26.44 0.02 5.62
N THR A 73 25.45 -0.45 6.42
CA THR A 73 25.31 -0.06 7.83
C THR A 73 24.42 -1.01 8.62
N ASP A 74 24.70 -1.17 9.92
CA ASP A 74 23.81 -1.85 10.88
C ASP A 74 23.00 -0.84 11.75
N GLN A 75 23.20 0.46 11.54
CA GLN A 75 22.59 1.52 12.33
C GLN A 75 21.27 2.03 11.76
N ILE A 76 20.95 1.69 10.50
CA ILE A 76 19.74 2.17 9.82
C ILE A 76 19.01 0.98 9.22
N SER A 77 17.72 0.87 9.54
CA SER A 77 16.85 -0.13 8.98
C SER A 77 15.69 0.48 8.18
N ALA A 78 14.96 -0.35 7.48
CA ALA A 78 13.78 0.06 6.72
C ALA A 78 12.63 -0.92 6.91
N SER A 79 11.40 -0.40 6.83
CA SER A 79 10.17 -1.20 6.85
C SER A 79 9.17 -0.68 5.82
N VAL A 80 8.24 -1.53 5.42
CA VAL A 80 7.13 -1.16 4.56
C VAL A 80 5.80 -1.42 5.27
N LEU A 81 5.03 -0.37 5.47
CA LEU A 81 3.68 -0.46 6.00
C LEU A 81 2.70 -0.76 4.87
N CYS A 82 1.95 -1.85 4.99
CA CYS A 82 0.93 -2.30 4.05
C CYS A 82 -0.46 -2.26 4.70
N PRO A 83 -1.10 -1.08 4.81
CA PRO A 83 -2.45 -0.98 5.35
C PRO A 83 -3.48 -1.65 4.45
N TYR A 84 -4.51 -2.26 5.06
CA TYR A 84 -5.75 -2.62 4.40
C TYR A 84 -6.76 -1.48 4.59
N PHE A 85 -8.03 -1.75 4.81
CA PHE A 85 -9.05 -0.72 5.01
C PHE A 85 -9.02 -0.16 6.44
N VAL A 86 -8.53 1.06 6.58
CA VAL A 86 -8.46 1.81 7.85
C VAL A 86 -9.39 3.02 7.73
N PRO A 87 -10.29 3.26 8.68
CA PRO A 87 -11.25 4.36 8.61
C PRO A 87 -10.53 5.72 8.76
N THR A 88 -10.20 6.30 7.62
CA THR A 88 -9.53 7.59 7.49
C THR A 88 -10.18 8.39 6.34
N GLY A 89 -9.73 9.61 6.11
CA GLY A 89 -10.19 10.42 4.98
C GLY A 89 -9.65 10.00 3.61
N ILE A 90 -9.02 8.83 3.47
CA ILE A 90 -8.37 8.39 2.22
C ILE A 90 -9.37 8.20 1.08
N SER A 91 -10.57 7.71 1.34
CA SER A 91 -11.61 7.54 0.32
C SER A 91 -12.10 8.88 -0.26
N GLN A 92 -11.87 9.97 0.46
CA GLN A 92 -12.19 11.33 0.04
C GLN A 92 -10.98 12.07 -0.57
N SER A 93 -9.93 11.38 -0.96
CA SER A 93 -8.69 11.95 -1.51
C SER A 93 -8.91 12.77 -2.79
N HIS A 94 -10.01 12.55 -3.52
CA HIS A 94 -10.41 13.33 -4.69
C HIS A 94 -10.55 14.83 -4.41
N ARG A 95 -10.81 15.24 -3.16
CA ARG A 95 -10.86 16.65 -2.73
C ARG A 95 -9.54 17.39 -2.94
N ASN A 96 -8.42 16.66 -2.91
CA ASN A 96 -7.07 17.20 -3.06
C ASN A 96 -6.59 17.20 -4.53
N ARG A 97 -7.44 16.77 -5.48
CA ARG A 97 -7.08 16.75 -6.90
C ARG A 97 -7.04 18.19 -7.45
N PRO A 98 -5.99 18.56 -8.20
CA PRO A 98 -5.94 19.85 -8.90
C PRO A 98 -7.17 20.05 -9.79
N GLN A 99 -7.63 21.30 -9.94
CA GLN A 99 -8.86 21.63 -10.67
C GLN A 99 -8.80 21.23 -12.15
N ASP A 100 -7.66 21.46 -12.78
CA ASP A 100 -7.34 21.10 -14.17
C ASP A 100 -7.28 19.60 -14.44
N SER A 101 -7.18 18.79 -13.39
CA SER A 101 -7.14 17.33 -13.46
C SER A 101 -8.49 16.67 -13.15
N LYS A 102 -9.54 17.43 -12.89
CA LYS A 102 -10.87 16.89 -12.61
C LYS A 102 -11.58 16.53 -13.92
N PRO A 103 -12.08 15.28 -14.09
CA PRO A 103 -12.93 14.95 -15.23
C PRO A 103 -14.23 15.75 -15.15
N GLU A 104 -14.75 16.21 -16.28
CA GLU A 104 -16.04 16.94 -16.34
C GLU A 104 -17.17 16.08 -15.78
N LYS A 105 -17.20 14.80 -16.15
CA LYS A 105 -18.15 13.83 -15.58
C LYS A 105 -17.41 12.53 -15.22
N PRO A 106 -17.64 11.96 -14.03
CA PRO A 106 -17.08 10.66 -13.68
C PRO A 106 -17.76 9.57 -14.51
N THR A 107 -16.99 8.56 -14.90
CA THR A 107 -17.53 7.38 -15.56
C THR A 107 -18.29 6.51 -14.55
N ARG A 108 -19.17 5.62 -15.06
CA ARG A 108 -19.91 4.67 -14.22
C ARG A 108 -18.96 3.80 -13.36
N SER A 109 -17.89 3.29 -13.95
CA SER A 109 -16.89 2.50 -13.22
C SER A 109 -16.19 3.30 -12.12
N GLN A 110 -15.93 4.60 -12.33
CA GLN A 110 -15.39 5.48 -11.30
C GLN A 110 -16.37 5.68 -10.14
N LEU A 111 -17.66 5.87 -10.41
CA LEU A 111 -18.68 6.01 -9.37
C LEU A 111 -18.84 4.71 -8.56
N ILE A 112 -18.89 3.57 -9.22
CA ILE A 112 -18.94 2.25 -8.55
C ILE A 112 -17.67 2.03 -7.71
N GLY A 113 -16.48 2.29 -8.26
CA GLY A 113 -15.22 2.15 -7.56
C GLY A 113 -15.14 3.07 -6.33
N GLN A 114 -15.63 4.32 -6.43
CA GLN A 114 -15.71 5.26 -5.31
C GLN A 114 -16.64 4.74 -4.21
N ALA A 115 -17.85 4.30 -4.56
CA ALA A 115 -18.81 3.76 -3.59
C ALA A 115 -18.28 2.51 -2.87
N MET A 116 -17.60 1.62 -3.60
CA MET A 116 -16.93 0.46 -3.00
C MET A 116 -15.82 0.87 -2.02
N SER A 117 -15.00 1.83 -2.41
CA SER A 117 -13.92 2.36 -1.56
C SER A 117 -14.47 3.00 -0.29
N ASP A 118 -15.49 3.85 -0.40
CA ASP A 118 -16.14 4.51 0.74
C ASP A 118 -16.71 3.48 1.72
N LYS A 119 -17.42 2.47 1.20
CA LYS A 119 -17.97 1.39 2.02
C LYS A 119 -16.87 0.58 2.71
N ALA A 120 -15.82 0.20 1.97
CA ALA A 120 -14.72 -0.61 2.51
C ALA A 120 -13.93 0.14 3.59
N VAL A 121 -13.56 1.41 3.33
CA VAL A 121 -12.86 2.27 4.30
C VAL A 121 -13.74 2.55 5.51
N GLY A 122 -15.01 2.95 5.29
CA GLY A 122 -15.94 3.27 6.37
C GLY A 122 -16.28 2.07 7.26
N SER A 123 -16.19 0.84 6.76
CA SER A 123 -16.42 -0.38 7.54
C SER A 123 -15.16 -0.92 8.24
N GLY A 124 -14.01 -0.28 8.08
CA GLY A 124 -12.77 -0.66 8.73
C GLY A 124 -12.88 -0.62 10.26
N LYS A 125 -12.33 -1.64 10.93
CA LYS A 125 -12.38 -1.77 12.39
C LYS A 125 -11.07 -1.43 13.08
N VAL A 126 -9.96 -1.48 12.35
CA VAL A 126 -8.62 -1.14 12.88
C VAL A 126 -8.43 0.36 12.74
N THR A 127 -8.19 1.03 13.85
CA THR A 127 -8.00 2.48 13.91
C THR A 127 -6.62 2.92 13.39
N ALA A 128 -6.48 4.19 13.01
CA ALA A 128 -5.19 4.76 12.64
C ALA A 128 -4.17 4.69 13.80
N ALA A 129 -4.64 4.86 15.05
CA ALA A 129 -3.78 4.74 16.24
C ALA A 129 -3.23 3.31 16.43
N GLU A 130 -4.07 2.29 16.23
CA GLU A 130 -3.61 0.89 16.28
C GLU A 130 -2.61 0.57 15.16
N VAL A 131 -2.80 1.15 13.97
CA VAL A 131 -1.83 1.00 12.88
C VAL A 131 -0.51 1.70 13.22
N ALA A 132 -0.56 2.90 13.80
CA ALA A 132 0.64 3.61 14.26
C ALA A 132 1.40 2.80 15.33
N GLN A 133 0.69 2.21 16.30
CA GLN A 133 1.33 1.36 17.32
C GLN A 133 2.05 0.16 16.67
N LYS A 134 1.40 -0.51 15.69
CA LYS A 134 2.06 -1.61 14.95
C LYS A 134 3.33 -1.17 14.22
N VAL A 135 3.41 0.07 13.76
CA VAL A 135 4.63 0.62 13.16
C VAL A 135 5.74 0.70 14.21
N PHE A 136 5.48 1.27 15.39
CA PHE A 136 6.49 1.37 16.44
C PHE A 136 6.92 0.00 16.96
N ASP A 137 5.98 -0.93 17.13
CA ASP A 137 6.30 -2.30 17.54
C ASP A 137 7.20 -3.00 16.52
N ALA A 138 6.90 -2.83 15.22
CA ALA A 138 7.70 -3.39 14.13
C ALA A 138 9.10 -2.76 14.05
N MET A 139 9.21 -1.44 14.25
CA MET A 139 10.51 -0.76 14.32
C MET A 139 11.35 -1.30 15.48
N ALA A 140 10.76 -1.48 16.65
CA ALA A 140 11.44 -2.06 17.82
C ALA A 140 11.89 -3.52 17.60
N ALA A 141 11.15 -4.28 16.78
CA ALA A 141 11.45 -5.67 16.45
C ALA A 141 12.30 -5.84 15.18
N ASP A 142 12.73 -4.75 14.53
CA ASP A 142 13.39 -4.74 13.21
C ASP A 142 12.62 -5.56 12.15
N GLN A 143 11.28 -5.46 12.17
CA GLN A 143 10.39 -6.17 11.25
C GLN A 143 10.18 -5.36 9.97
N PHE A 144 10.44 -5.97 8.81
CA PHE A 144 10.32 -5.27 7.52
C PHE A 144 8.87 -5.08 7.06
N TYR A 145 8.07 -6.16 6.94
CA TYR A 145 6.68 -6.03 6.50
C TYR A 145 5.74 -5.76 7.67
N ILE A 146 5.01 -4.63 7.62
CA ILE A 146 4.06 -4.21 8.66
C ILE A 146 2.65 -4.30 8.10
N TYR A 147 1.83 -5.21 8.64
CA TYR A 147 0.46 -5.44 8.20
C TYR A 147 -0.54 -4.88 9.22
N SER A 148 -1.40 -3.96 8.78
CA SER A 148 -2.50 -3.49 9.63
C SER A 148 -3.52 -4.59 9.93
N HIS A 149 -3.71 -5.52 8.98
CA HIS A 149 -4.65 -6.64 9.06
C HIS A 149 -3.94 -7.95 8.70
N PRO A 150 -3.35 -8.67 9.67
CA PRO A 150 -2.57 -9.90 9.39
C PRO A 150 -3.33 -10.97 8.61
N LYS A 151 -4.66 -11.08 8.80
CA LYS A 151 -5.50 -12.05 8.08
C LYS A 151 -5.57 -11.80 6.56
N SER A 152 -5.26 -10.59 6.09
CA SER A 152 -5.25 -10.27 4.64
C SER A 152 -4.11 -10.93 3.87
N ILE A 153 -3.12 -11.47 4.55
CA ILE A 153 -1.99 -12.21 3.95
C ILE A 153 -2.43 -13.47 3.20
N ALA A 154 -3.53 -14.10 3.60
CA ALA A 154 -4.06 -15.27 2.87
C ALA A 154 -4.32 -14.96 1.37
N GLY A 155 -4.80 -13.75 1.05
CA GLY A 155 -4.98 -13.34 -0.34
C GLY A 155 -3.65 -13.14 -1.09
N VAL A 156 -2.60 -12.68 -0.39
CA VAL A 156 -1.25 -12.55 -0.96
C VAL A 156 -0.68 -13.92 -1.28
N GLN A 157 -0.85 -14.90 -0.40
CA GLN A 157 -0.44 -16.27 -0.64
C GLN A 157 -1.09 -16.83 -1.91
N VAL A 158 -2.41 -16.72 -2.05
CA VAL A 158 -3.14 -17.18 -3.25
C VAL A 158 -2.57 -16.54 -4.52
N ARG A 159 -2.36 -15.21 -4.51
CA ARG A 159 -1.77 -14.52 -5.65
C ARG A 159 -0.36 -15.03 -6.00
N LEU A 160 0.49 -15.24 -5.01
CA LEU A 160 1.84 -15.74 -5.22
C LEU A 160 1.83 -17.18 -5.75
N GLU A 161 0.92 -18.02 -5.28
CA GLU A 161 0.72 -19.38 -5.81
C GLU A 161 0.27 -19.35 -7.28
N ASP A 162 -0.62 -18.43 -7.66
CA ASP A 162 -1.00 -18.24 -9.07
C ASP A 162 0.21 -17.91 -9.95
N VAL A 163 1.07 -16.99 -9.47
CA VAL A 163 2.32 -16.61 -10.17
C VAL A 163 3.27 -17.80 -10.28
N LEU A 164 3.53 -18.49 -9.17
CA LEU A 164 4.49 -19.62 -9.13
C LEU A 164 4.04 -20.80 -10.00
N LEU A 165 2.75 -21.03 -10.09
CA LEU A 165 2.17 -22.14 -10.85
C LEU A 165 1.73 -21.74 -12.27
N GLY A 166 1.95 -20.49 -12.68
CA GLY A 166 1.56 -19.99 -14.01
C GLY A 166 0.04 -20.03 -14.24
N ARG A 167 -0.76 -19.92 -13.17
CA ARG A 167 -2.23 -19.92 -13.25
C ARG A 167 -2.77 -18.52 -13.60
N ASN A 168 -3.99 -18.48 -14.14
CA ASN A 168 -4.73 -17.22 -14.24
C ASN A 168 -4.99 -16.64 -12.84
N PRO A 169 -5.02 -15.29 -12.70
CA PRO A 169 -5.33 -14.68 -11.42
C PRO A 169 -6.66 -15.18 -10.85
N THR A 170 -6.63 -15.64 -9.61
CA THR A 170 -7.83 -16.09 -8.88
C THR A 170 -8.84 -14.94 -8.75
N ASP A 171 -10.12 -15.23 -9.00
CA ASP A 171 -11.20 -14.25 -8.86
C ASP A 171 -11.26 -13.73 -7.41
N PRO A 172 -11.08 -12.43 -7.16
CA PRO A 172 -11.11 -11.85 -5.81
C PRO A 172 -12.50 -11.98 -5.14
N PHE A 173 -13.54 -12.28 -5.92
CA PHE A 173 -14.91 -12.49 -5.44
C PHE A 173 -15.28 -13.96 -5.28
N ALA A 174 -14.37 -14.92 -5.48
CA ALA A 174 -14.66 -16.35 -5.40
C ALA A 174 -15.32 -16.77 -4.07
N HIS A 175 -15.01 -16.06 -2.98
CA HIS A 175 -15.63 -16.29 -1.65
C HIS A 175 -16.94 -15.53 -1.41
N LYS A 176 -17.35 -14.65 -2.37
CA LYS A 176 -18.61 -13.87 -2.38
C LYS A 176 -19.10 -13.72 -3.81
N PRO A 177 -19.49 -14.80 -4.48
CA PRO A 177 -19.84 -14.77 -5.90
C PRO A 177 -21.02 -13.85 -6.21
N GLU A 178 -21.96 -13.68 -5.28
CA GLU A 178 -23.09 -12.75 -5.39
C GLU A 178 -22.63 -11.29 -5.59
N LEU A 179 -21.57 -10.88 -4.90
CA LEU A 179 -20.99 -9.54 -5.08
C LEU A 179 -20.32 -9.39 -6.45
N GLY A 180 -19.64 -10.43 -6.92
CA GLY A 180 -19.06 -10.46 -8.26
C GLY A 180 -20.12 -10.31 -9.36
N GLU A 181 -21.22 -11.04 -9.24
CA GLU A 181 -22.34 -10.97 -10.19
C GLU A 181 -23.10 -9.62 -10.13
N GLU A 182 -23.24 -9.04 -8.94
CA GLU A 182 -23.80 -7.70 -8.79
C GLU A 182 -22.93 -6.65 -9.50
N LEU A 183 -21.62 -6.70 -9.32
CA LEU A 183 -20.68 -5.80 -9.99
C LEU A 183 -20.68 -5.98 -11.50
N LYS A 184 -20.70 -7.22 -12.00
CA LYS A 184 -20.82 -7.49 -13.44
C LYS A 184 -22.07 -6.86 -14.01
N ARG A 185 -23.23 -7.05 -13.37
CA ARG A 185 -24.50 -6.43 -13.80
C ARG A 185 -24.40 -4.91 -13.78
N ALA A 186 -23.86 -4.34 -12.70
CA ALA A 186 -23.71 -2.90 -12.54
C ALA A 186 -22.77 -2.29 -13.59
N LEU A 187 -21.69 -2.96 -13.98
CA LEU A 187 -20.73 -2.46 -14.95
C LEU A 187 -21.14 -2.69 -16.42
N ARG A 188 -21.97 -3.71 -16.71
CA ARG A 188 -22.43 -4.08 -18.05
C ARG A 188 -23.78 -3.47 -18.43
N ALA A 189 -24.53 -2.93 -17.49
CA ALA A 189 -25.76 -2.22 -17.80
C ALA A 189 -25.43 -0.93 -18.57
N GLU A 190 -26.08 -0.72 -19.71
CA GLU A 190 -25.96 0.48 -20.55
C GLU A 190 -26.52 1.75 -19.88
#